data_f0372e5eb335b8e8a41cabfda2fbd59b
#
_entry.id   f0372e5eb335b8e8a41cabfda2fbd59b
#
_cell.length_a   1.000
_cell.length_b   1.000
_cell.length_c   1.000
_cell.angle_alpha   90.00
_cell.angle_beta   90.00
_cell.angle_gamma   90.00
#
_symmetry.space_group_name_H-M   'P 1'
#
loop_
_entity.id
_entity.type
_entity.pdbx_description
1 polymer ?
#
loop_
_entity_poly.entity_id
_entity_poly.type
_entity_poly.pdbx_seq_one_letter_code
_entity_poly.pdbx_strand_id
1 'polypeptide(L)'
;LSSELLVEIKRLAESIANEEIRSVVLSILENPSLTFTESKPLISLTESPAAPRKHHFYTGGLLVHTLSVARVALALVEVFERVYGIKVDRDVVLAAAILHDIYKYYQYAPDPVAGGYRAREDWYLAHDYSLIAELSRRGAPDKLIRAASEVHGQAPFSTIEGFIVHLADSVDARAGEFIQNMLLAKARELEANCNLFKAIDHLVKRQGARRVVETALSDPGFYKQLVLEACKAIQSP
;
A
#
# COMPACT_ATOMS: atom_id res chain seq x y z
N LEU A 1 5.08 -11.50 8.74
CA LEU A 1 5.45 -10.72 7.53
C LEU A 1 4.59 -9.46 7.40
N SER A 2 3.29 -9.54 7.09
CA SER A 2 2.44 -8.33 7.03
C SER A 2 2.27 -7.65 8.39
N SER A 3 2.24 -8.41 9.48
CA SER A 3 2.25 -7.88 10.85
C SER A 3 3.52 -7.11 11.19
N GLU A 4 4.68 -7.54 10.71
CA GLU A 4 5.95 -6.83 10.89
C GLU A 4 5.95 -5.49 10.15
N LEU A 5 5.42 -5.44 8.91
CA LEU A 5 5.25 -4.20 8.17
C LEU A 5 4.34 -3.22 8.91
N LEU A 6 3.22 -3.70 9.46
CA LEU A 6 2.32 -2.87 10.25
C LEU A 6 3.00 -2.32 11.50
N VAL A 7 3.84 -3.12 12.17
CA VAL A 7 4.66 -2.65 13.31
C VAL A 7 5.63 -1.56 12.87
N GLU A 8 6.29 -1.71 11.71
CA GLU A 8 7.19 -0.68 11.19
C GLU A 8 6.45 0.62 10.83
N ILE A 9 5.29 0.52 10.21
CA ILE A 9 4.41 1.68 9.92
C ILE A 9 3.99 2.38 11.21
N LYS A 10 3.61 1.62 12.26
CA LYS A 10 3.27 2.19 13.56
C LYS A 10 4.46 2.91 14.21
N ARG A 11 5.66 2.37 14.13
CA ARG A 11 6.88 3.06 14.61
C ARG A 11 7.15 4.38 13.88
N LEU A 12 6.88 4.42 12.56
CA LEU A 12 6.94 5.69 11.82
C LEU A 12 5.87 6.66 12.30
N ALA A 13 4.64 6.22 12.53
CA ALA A 13 3.56 7.05 13.08
C ALA A 13 3.90 7.59 14.48
N GLU A 14 4.52 6.78 15.33
CA GLU A 14 5.00 7.18 16.66
C GLU A 14 6.08 8.28 16.60
N SER A 15 6.82 8.40 15.49
CA SER A 15 7.82 9.45 15.29
C SER A 15 7.24 10.81 14.91
N ILE A 16 5.93 10.93 14.67
CA ILE A 16 5.23 12.19 14.44
C ILE A 16 5.32 13.03 15.73
N ALA A 17 5.91 14.23 15.64
CA ALA A 17 6.14 15.09 16.80
C ALA A 17 4.84 15.77 17.26
N ASN A 18 3.98 16.19 16.33
CA ASN A 18 2.69 16.80 16.63
C ASN A 18 1.75 15.76 17.26
N GLU A 19 1.37 15.97 18.52
CA GLU A 19 0.59 15.02 19.31
C GLU A 19 -0.83 14.79 18.74
N GLU A 20 -1.47 15.83 18.25
CA GLU A 20 -2.81 15.77 17.68
C GLU A 20 -2.82 14.91 16.41
N ILE A 21 -1.87 15.16 15.48
CA ILE A 21 -1.70 14.35 14.26
C ILE A 21 -1.35 12.92 14.62
N ARG A 22 -0.37 12.71 15.50
CA ARG A 22 0.07 11.37 15.94
C ARG A 22 -1.08 10.55 16.52
N SER A 23 -1.88 11.17 17.39
CA SER A 23 -3.03 10.53 18.03
C SER A 23 -4.05 10.04 17.00
N VAL A 24 -4.39 10.86 16.01
CA VAL A 24 -5.30 10.48 14.93
C VAL A 24 -4.74 9.33 14.11
N VAL A 25 -3.47 9.39 13.68
CA VAL A 25 -2.83 8.35 12.87
C VAL A 25 -2.80 7.03 13.62
N LEU A 26 -2.36 7.03 14.87
CA LEU A 26 -2.30 5.81 15.69
C LEU A 26 -3.69 5.23 15.94
N SER A 27 -4.70 6.08 16.22
CA SER A 27 -6.07 5.61 16.40
C SER A 27 -6.65 4.89 15.18
N ILE A 28 -6.30 5.35 13.97
CA ILE A 28 -6.68 4.71 12.71
C ILE A 28 -5.91 3.39 12.52
N LEU A 29 -4.61 3.36 12.79
CA LEU A 29 -3.79 2.14 12.65
C LEU A 29 -4.16 1.06 13.69
N GLU A 30 -4.65 1.45 14.86
CA GLU A 30 -5.13 0.54 15.89
C GLU A 30 -6.52 -0.01 15.57
N ASN A 31 -7.40 0.85 15.09
CA ASN A 31 -8.74 0.49 14.65
C ASN A 31 -9.03 1.10 13.28
N PRO A 32 -8.64 0.44 12.19
CA PRO A 32 -8.82 0.96 10.82
C PRO A 32 -10.27 0.90 10.31
N SER A 33 -11.24 0.54 11.16
CA SER A 33 -12.64 0.49 10.76
C SER A 33 -13.19 1.88 10.48
N LEU A 34 -14.00 1.98 9.40
CA LEU A 34 -14.77 3.18 9.11
C LEU A 34 -15.88 3.34 10.15
N THR A 35 -16.03 4.55 10.72
CA THR A 35 -17.00 4.82 11.79
C THR A 35 -18.31 5.42 11.29
N PHE A 36 -18.39 5.79 10.01
CA PHE A 36 -19.58 6.38 9.41
C PHE A 36 -20.48 5.38 8.64
N THR A 37 -20.07 4.11 8.56
CA THR A 37 -20.81 3.06 7.85
C THR A 37 -20.82 1.76 8.66
N GLU A 38 -21.88 0.97 8.51
CA GLU A 38 -21.98 -0.37 9.06
C GLU A 38 -21.39 -1.44 8.14
N SER A 39 -21.08 -1.09 6.89
CA SER A 39 -20.45 -1.98 5.92
C SER A 39 -19.09 -2.46 6.43
N LYS A 40 -18.87 -3.77 6.34
CA LYS A 40 -17.62 -4.40 6.78
C LYS A 40 -16.71 -4.69 5.59
N PRO A 41 -15.38 -4.65 5.78
CA PRO A 41 -14.45 -5.10 4.76
C PRO A 41 -14.58 -6.63 4.56
N LEU A 42 -14.31 -7.10 3.36
CA LEU A 42 -14.32 -8.52 3.01
C LEU A 42 -12.93 -9.17 3.15
N ILE A 43 -11.89 -8.36 3.30
CA ILE A 43 -10.52 -8.75 3.58
C ILE A 43 -9.96 -7.89 4.72
N SER A 44 -8.94 -8.36 5.39
CA SER A 44 -8.26 -7.55 6.40
C SER A 44 -7.29 -6.54 5.77
N LEU A 45 -6.92 -5.50 6.52
CA LEU A 45 -5.89 -4.55 6.13
C LEU A 45 -4.56 -5.24 5.79
N THR A 46 -4.20 -6.27 6.56
CA THR A 46 -2.95 -7.02 6.42
C THR A 46 -2.94 -7.97 5.22
N GLU A 47 -4.10 -8.26 4.64
CA GLU A 47 -4.25 -9.09 3.44
C GLU A 47 -4.37 -8.24 2.16
N SER A 48 -4.74 -6.96 2.28
CA SER A 48 -5.06 -6.14 1.12
C SER A 48 -3.88 -5.99 0.14
N PRO A 49 -4.11 -6.13 -1.17
CA PRO A 49 -3.20 -5.63 -2.19
C PRO A 49 -3.26 -4.10 -2.22
N ALA A 50 -2.24 -3.44 -2.79
CA ALA A 50 -2.33 -2.00 -3.06
C ALA A 50 -3.21 -1.70 -4.28
N ALA A 51 -2.98 -2.43 -5.38
CA ALA A 51 -3.81 -2.35 -6.58
C ALA A 51 -3.81 -3.71 -7.31
N PRO A 52 -4.94 -4.43 -7.34
CA PRO A 52 -5.04 -5.70 -8.05
C PRO A 52 -4.57 -5.56 -9.50
N ARG A 53 -3.59 -6.37 -9.92
CA ARG A 53 -3.03 -6.43 -11.28
C ARG A 53 -2.21 -5.23 -11.77
N LYS A 54 -2.07 -4.15 -10.97
CA LYS A 54 -1.28 -2.97 -11.35
C LYS A 54 0.08 -2.94 -10.66
N HIS A 55 0.09 -2.85 -9.34
CA HIS A 55 1.29 -2.86 -8.52
C HIS A 55 0.99 -3.45 -7.14
N HIS A 56 1.96 -4.10 -6.53
CA HIS A 56 1.80 -4.75 -5.23
C HIS A 56 0.49 -5.56 -5.13
N PHE A 57 0.22 -6.39 -6.16
CA PHE A 57 -1.04 -7.13 -6.32
C PHE A 57 -1.26 -8.25 -5.29
N TYR A 58 -0.23 -8.60 -4.58
CA TYR A 58 -0.17 -9.73 -3.65
C TYR A 58 -0.69 -9.36 -2.26
N THR A 59 -0.94 -10.38 -1.47
CA THR A 59 -1.34 -10.27 -0.07
C THR A 59 -0.34 -9.45 0.74
N GLY A 60 -0.84 -8.44 1.45
CA GLY A 60 -0.04 -7.48 2.21
C GLY A 60 0.60 -6.39 1.35
N GLY A 61 0.32 -6.35 0.06
CA GLY A 61 0.85 -5.36 -0.88
C GLY A 61 0.52 -3.92 -0.49
N LEU A 62 -0.64 -3.68 0.12
CA LEU A 62 -1.01 -2.36 0.63
C LEU A 62 -0.05 -1.86 1.71
N LEU A 63 0.38 -2.73 2.63
CA LEU A 63 1.33 -2.33 3.67
C LEU A 63 2.74 -2.10 3.11
N VAL A 64 3.16 -2.87 2.10
CA VAL A 64 4.42 -2.63 1.39
C VAL A 64 4.40 -1.27 0.72
N HIS A 65 3.33 -0.96 -0.03
CA HIS A 65 3.10 0.32 -0.67
C HIS A 65 3.12 1.48 0.34
N THR A 66 2.32 1.39 1.40
CA THR A 66 2.25 2.41 2.46
C THR A 66 3.61 2.71 3.07
N LEU A 67 4.37 1.68 3.43
CA LEU A 67 5.71 1.85 4.01
C LEU A 67 6.67 2.51 3.01
N SER A 68 6.65 2.08 1.76
CA SER A 68 7.48 2.63 0.70
C SER A 68 7.13 4.10 0.41
N VAL A 69 5.86 4.43 0.26
CA VAL A 69 5.38 5.82 0.07
C VAL A 69 5.82 6.70 1.23
N ALA A 70 5.67 6.26 2.47
CA ALA A 70 6.12 7.02 3.65
C ALA A 70 7.65 7.28 3.61
N ARG A 71 8.45 6.30 3.24
CA ARG A 71 9.92 6.44 3.11
C ARG A 71 10.31 7.38 1.97
N VAL A 72 9.69 7.24 0.80
CA VAL A 72 9.94 8.12 -0.37
C VAL A 72 9.52 9.56 -0.05
N ALA A 73 8.36 9.76 0.58
CA ALA A 73 7.87 11.07 0.97
C ALA A 73 8.87 11.79 1.92
N LEU A 74 9.40 11.08 2.92
CA LEU A 74 10.42 11.64 3.81
C LEU A 74 11.72 12.02 3.09
N ALA A 75 12.15 11.24 2.10
CA ALA A 75 13.30 11.58 1.27
C ALA A 75 13.02 12.82 0.41
N LEU A 76 11.81 12.94 -0.14
CA LEU A 76 11.40 14.13 -0.90
C LEU A 76 11.35 15.37 -0.01
N VAL A 77 10.89 15.28 1.24
CA VAL A 77 10.96 16.40 2.21
C VAL A 77 12.37 16.96 2.30
N GLU A 78 13.38 16.09 2.44
CA GLU A 78 14.78 16.52 2.50
C GLU A 78 15.23 17.26 1.22
N VAL A 79 14.77 16.81 0.04
CA VAL A 79 15.07 17.48 -1.23
C VAL A 79 14.41 18.86 -1.28
N PHE A 80 13.12 18.95 -0.92
CA PHE A 80 12.39 20.23 -0.94
C PHE A 80 13.00 21.25 0.03
N GLU A 81 13.39 20.81 1.22
CA GLU A 81 13.99 21.67 2.23
C GLU A 81 15.43 22.09 1.86
N ARG A 82 16.29 21.13 1.49
CA ARG A 82 17.72 21.39 1.30
C ARG A 82 18.07 21.97 -0.06
N VAL A 83 17.35 21.60 -1.12
CA VAL A 83 17.66 22.06 -2.49
C VAL A 83 16.83 23.27 -2.86
N TYR A 84 15.54 23.28 -2.54
CA TYR A 84 14.62 24.35 -2.93
C TYR A 84 14.38 25.38 -1.84
N GLY A 85 14.82 25.12 -0.59
CA GLY A 85 14.61 26.02 0.56
C GLY A 85 13.14 26.14 0.98
N ILE A 86 12.30 25.20 0.63
CA ILE A 86 10.87 25.19 0.93
C ILE A 86 10.67 24.55 2.31
N LYS A 87 10.05 25.28 3.24
CA LYS A 87 9.69 24.72 4.56
C LYS A 87 8.51 23.75 4.41
N VAL A 88 8.65 22.54 4.94
CA VAL A 88 7.65 21.46 4.86
C VAL A 88 7.24 21.03 6.26
N ASP A 89 5.93 20.83 6.49
CA ASP A 89 5.44 20.18 7.72
C ASP A 89 5.61 18.65 7.58
N ARG A 90 6.75 18.18 8.09
CA ARG A 90 7.15 16.77 8.04
C ARG A 90 6.11 15.84 8.68
N ASP A 91 5.44 16.27 9.74
CA ASP A 91 4.42 15.48 10.43
C ASP A 91 3.18 15.28 9.57
N VAL A 92 2.75 16.33 8.86
CA VAL A 92 1.64 16.25 7.90
C VAL A 92 1.99 15.31 6.73
N VAL A 93 3.19 15.44 6.16
CA VAL A 93 3.64 14.56 5.08
C VAL A 93 3.63 13.11 5.52
N LEU A 94 4.21 12.80 6.67
CA LEU A 94 4.28 11.43 7.17
C LEU A 94 2.90 10.86 7.48
N ALA A 95 2.03 11.64 8.11
CA ALA A 95 0.65 11.24 8.40
C ALA A 95 -0.16 10.97 7.12
N ALA A 96 -0.12 11.90 6.16
CA ALA A 96 -0.81 11.75 4.89
C ALA A 96 -0.28 10.55 4.10
N ALA A 97 1.04 10.33 4.07
CA ALA A 97 1.66 9.17 3.40
C ALA A 97 1.26 7.83 4.03
N ILE A 98 1.16 7.76 5.36
CA ILE A 98 0.70 6.53 6.04
C ILE A 98 -0.78 6.25 5.78
N LEU A 99 -1.61 7.28 5.67
CA LEU A 99 -3.06 7.11 5.65
C LEU A 99 -3.68 7.15 4.26
N HIS A 100 -3.01 7.70 3.21
CA HIS A 100 -3.63 7.99 1.92
C HIS A 100 -4.44 6.85 1.33
N ASP A 101 -3.97 5.63 1.47
CA ASP A 101 -4.56 4.42 0.89
C ASP A 101 -5.18 3.46 1.93
N ILE A 102 -5.16 3.84 3.21
CA ILE A 102 -5.46 2.90 4.32
C ILE A 102 -6.82 2.20 4.15
N TYR A 103 -7.80 2.83 3.52
CA TYR A 103 -9.14 2.28 3.34
C TYR A 103 -9.36 1.53 2.01
N LYS A 104 -8.32 1.30 1.20
CA LYS A 104 -8.42 0.47 -0.01
C LYS A 104 -8.92 -0.95 0.27
N TYR A 105 -8.63 -1.50 1.44
CA TYR A 105 -9.08 -2.85 1.79
C TYR A 105 -10.61 -2.99 1.90
N TYR A 106 -11.37 -1.90 2.04
CA TYR A 106 -12.82 -1.92 1.90
C TYR A 106 -13.29 -2.11 0.46
N GLN A 107 -12.47 -1.73 -0.51
CA GLN A 107 -12.81 -1.77 -1.94
C GLN A 107 -12.55 -3.12 -2.58
N TYR A 108 -11.91 -4.05 -1.87
CA TYR A 108 -11.48 -5.32 -2.44
C TYR A 108 -12.16 -6.52 -1.79
N ALA A 109 -12.29 -7.57 -2.61
CA ALA A 109 -12.75 -8.89 -2.20
C ALA A 109 -11.80 -9.97 -2.77
N PRO A 110 -11.75 -11.16 -2.18
CA PRO A 110 -11.09 -12.30 -2.81
C PRO A 110 -11.71 -12.59 -4.19
N ASP A 111 -10.89 -12.92 -5.18
CA ASP A 111 -11.35 -13.37 -6.50
C ASP A 111 -11.28 -14.90 -6.55
N PRO A 112 -12.42 -15.61 -6.44
CA PRO A 112 -12.43 -17.08 -6.44
C PRO A 112 -12.09 -17.67 -7.80
N VAL A 113 -12.31 -16.93 -8.90
CA VAL A 113 -12.11 -17.39 -10.27
C VAL A 113 -10.68 -17.11 -10.73
N ALA A 114 -10.30 -15.84 -10.80
CA ALA A 114 -8.98 -15.46 -11.27
C ALA A 114 -7.90 -15.58 -10.18
N GLY A 115 -8.29 -15.68 -8.91
CA GLY A 115 -7.40 -15.66 -7.76
C GLY A 115 -6.84 -14.28 -7.44
N GLY A 116 -6.29 -14.14 -6.23
CA GLY A 116 -5.93 -12.83 -5.68
C GLY A 116 -7.18 -12.05 -5.31
N TYR A 117 -7.25 -10.80 -5.77
CA TYR A 117 -8.27 -9.86 -5.34
C TYR A 117 -8.93 -9.16 -6.52
N ARG A 118 -10.19 -8.77 -6.36
CA ARG A 118 -11.00 -7.98 -7.29
C ARG A 118 -11.67 -6.82 -6.57
N ALA A 119 -12.14 -5.84 -7.34
CA ALA A 119 -12.99 -4.79 -6.79
C ALA A 119 -14.31 -5.37 -6.26
N ARG A 120 -14.82 -4.82 -5.17
CA ARG A 120 -16.15 -5.13 -4.64
C ARG A 120 -17.21 -4.43 -5.49
N GLU A 121 -18.28 -5.15 -5.79
CA GLU A 121 -19.42 -4.58 -6.53
C GLU A 121 -20.37 -3.81 -5.63
N ASP A 122 -20.43 -4.17 -4.34
CA ASP A 122 -21.31 -3.59 -3.33
C ASP A 122 -20.70 -2.40 -2.56
N TRP A 123 -19.45 -2.01 -2.87
CA TRP A 123 -18.80 -0.86 -2.25
C TRP A 123 -18.93 0.37 -3.14
N TYR A 124 -19.45 1.45 -2.58
CA TYR A 124 -19.89 2.64 -3.32
C TYR A 124 -18.95 3.85 -3.17
N LEU A 125 -18.03 3.84 -2.21
CA LEU A 125 -17.21 5.00 -1.86
C LEU A 125 -15.74 4.77 -2.18
N ALA A 126 -15.11 5.66 -2.93
CA ALA A 126 -13.68 5.59 -3.16
C ALA A 126 -12.90 5.79 -1.85
N HIS A 127 -11.72 5.16 -1.75
CA HIS A 127 -10.92 5.12 -0.51
C HIS A 127 -10.46 6.50 -0.03
N ASP A 128 -10.20 7.42 -0.95
CA ASP A 128 -9.85 8.82 -0.69
C ASP A 128 -10.99 9.57 0.01
N TYR A 129 -12.22 9.47 -0.49
CA TYR A 129 -13.39 10.05 0.19
C TYR A 129 -13.64 9.37 1.55
N SER A 130 -13.43 8.04 1.64
CA SER A 130 -13.51 7.32 2.91
C SER A 130 -12.52 7.85 3.92
N LEU A 131 -11.28 8.12 3.50
CA LEU A 131 -10.24 8.70 4.35
C LEU A 131 -10.64 10.09 4.85
N ILE A 132 -11.05 10.98 3.96
CA ILE A 132 -11.43 12.35 4.34
C ILE A 132 -12.61 12.36 5.32
N ALA A 133 -13.63 11.55 5.07
CA ALA A 133 -14.76 11.42 5.98
C ALA A 133 -14.33 10.91 7.37
N GLU A 134 -13.46 9.91 7.41
CA GLU A 134 -12.98 9.33 8.67
C GLU A 134 -12.04 10.28 9.43
N LEU A 135 -11.13 10.98 8.74
CA LEU A 135 -10.28 12.00 9.34
C LEU A 135 -11.11 13.12 9.98
N SER A 136 -12.15 13.61 9.27
CA SER A 136 -13.05 14.61 9.81
C SER A 136 -13.79 14.12 11.06
N ARG A 137 -14.30 12.87 11.05
CA ARG A 137 -14.98 12.29 12.20
C ARG A 137 -14.08 12.11 13.41
N ARG A 138 -12.80 11.81 13.19
CA ARG A 138 -11.82 11.63 14.26
C ARG A 138 -11.17 12.95 14.71
N GLY A 139 -11.64 14.10 14.20
CA GLY A 139 -11.17 15.42 14.60
C GLY A 139 -9.74 15.73 14.13
N ALA A 140 -9.34 15.17 12.97
CA ALA A 140 -8.03 15.47 12.41
C ALA A 140 -7.87 16.98 12.13
N PRO A 141 -6.68 17.57 12.31
CA PRO A 141 -6.41 18.97 11.98
C PRO A 141 -6.66 19.26 10.49
N ASP A 142 -7.20 20.44 10.18
CA ASP A 142 -7.50 20.88 8.81
C ASP A 142 -6.31 20.70 7.86
N LYS A 143 -5.09 21.03 8.31
CA LYS A 143 -3.87 20.86 7.50
C LYS A 143 -3.63 19.42 7.05
N LEU A 144 -3.97 18.42 7.87
CA LEU A 144 -3.84 17.01 7.51
C LEU A 144 -4.94 16.60 6.52
N ILE A 145 -6.19 17.01 6.78
CA ILE A 145 -7.32 16.73 5.89
C ILE A 145 -7.06 17.31 4.50
N ARG A 146 -6.58 18.54 4.43
CA ARG A 146 -6.25 19.25 3.19
C ARG A 146 -5.17 18.51 2.40
N ALA A 147 -4.03 18.23 3.03
CA ALA A 147 -2.95 17.49 2.38
C ALA A 147 -3.40 16.11 1.90
N ALA A 148 -4.14 15.36 2.73
CA ALA A 148 -4.67 14.05 2.36
C ALA A 148 -5.65 14.09 1.16
N SER A 149 -6.46 15.16 1.04
CA SER A 149 -7.41 15.32 -0.08
C SER A 149 -6.72 15.56 -1.44
N GLU A 150 -5.47 15.99 -1.43
CA GLU A 150 -4.72 16.33 -2.64
C GLU A 150 -3.90 15.14 -3.20
N VAL A 151 -3.64 14.10 -2.38
CA VAL A 151 -2.68 13.02 -2.71
C VAL A 151 -2.95 12.37 -4.07
N HIS A 152 -4.20 12.10 -4.41
CA HIS A 152 -4.55 11.45 -5.69
C HIS A 152 -4.77 12.43 -6.85
N GLY A 153 -4.48 13.72 -6.67
CA GLY A 153 -4.55 14.73 -7.71
C GLY A 153 -5.98 15.06 -8.16
N GLN A 154 -7.00 14.67 -7.40
CA GLN A 154 -8.40 14.98 -7.70
C GLN A 154 -8.74 16.43 -7.31
N ALA A 155 -8.09 16.96 -6.28
CA ALA A 155 -8.13 18.37 -5.92
C ALA A 155 -6.86 19.08 -6.44
N PRO A 156 -6.95 20.39 -6.78
CA PRO A 156 -5.75 21.18 -7.08
C PRO A 156 -4.80 21.21 -5.89
N PHE A 157 -3.50 21.07 -6.15
CA PHE A 157 -2.50 21.17 -5.08
C PHE A 157 -2.45 22.59 -4.51
N SER A 158 -2.73 22.71 -3.23
CA SER A 158 -2.64 23.96 -2.43
C SER A 158 -1.64 23.83 -1.30
N THR A 159 -1.18 22.60 -0.99
CA THR A 159 -0.18 22.30 0.02
C THR A 159 1.03 21.61 -0.59
N ILE A 160 2.21 21.97 -0.10
CA ILE A 160 3.45 21.28 -0.51
C ILE A 160 3.47 19.85 0.03
N GLU A 161 2.83 19.63 1.20
CA GLU A 161 2.74 18.34 1.85
C GLU A 161 1.92 17.35 1.00
N GLY A 162 0.74 17.74 0.53
CA GLY A 162 -0.09 16.92 -0.37
C GLY A 162 0.63 16.61 -1.68
N PHE A 163 1.31 17.60 -2.26
CA PHE A 163 2.08 17.41 -3.49
C PHE A 163 3.25 16.43 -3.30
N ILE A 164 3.99 16.51 -2.18
CA ILE A 164 5.09 15.58 -1.88
C ILE A 164 4.55 14.15 -1.77
N VAL A 165 3.42 13.94 -1.09
CA VAL A 165 2.84 12.61 -0.95
C VAL A 165 2.32 12.08 -2.28
N HIS A 166 1.71 12.92 -3.12
CA HIS A 166 1.34 12.58 -4.50
C HIS A 166 2.52 12.08 -5.34
N LEU A 167 3.66 12.78 -5.27
CA LEU A 167 4.88 12.36 -5.95
C LEU A 167 5.38 11.02 -5.40
N ALA A 168 5.38 10.84 -4.08
CA ALA A 168 5.84 9.62 -3.43
C ALA A 168 4.97 8.41 -3.81
N ASP A 169 3.64 8.57 -3.82
CA ASP A 169 2.69 7.56 -4.29
C ASP A 169 2.96 7.18 -5.75
N SER A 170 3.11 8.17 -6.63
CA SER A 170 3.41 7.96 -8.05
C SER A 170 4.74 7.22 -8.26
N VAL A 171 5.78 7.55 -7.49
CA VAL A 171 7.09 6.88 -7.55
C VAL A 171 6.96 5.42 -7.13
N ASP A 172 6.30 5.13 -6.00
CA ASP A 172 6.17 3.75 -5.53
C ASP A 172 5.26 2.93 -6.44
N ALA A 173 4.16 3.49 -6.94
CA ALA A 173 3.30 2.79 -7.89
C ALA A 173 4.07 2.34 -9.15
N ARG A 174 4.95 3.20 -9.68
CA ARG A 174 5.82 2.87 -10.84
C ARG A 174 6.89 1.83 -10.50
N ALA A 175 7.53 1.97 -9.34
CA ALA A 175 8.51 1.00 -8.87
C ALA A 175 7.87 -0.38 -8.65
N GLY A 176 6.70 -0.41 -8.01
CA GLY A 176 5.93 -1.63 -7.76
C GLY A 176 5.46 -2.30 -9.06
N GLU A 177 5.01 -1.52 -10.06
CA GLU A 177 4.68 -2.02 -11.40
C GLU A 177 5.88 -2.65 -12.09
N PHE A 178 7.04 -1.98 -12.05
CA PHE A 178 8.28 -2.52 -12.61
C PHE A 178 8.68 -3.85 -11.95
N ILE A 179 8.68 -3.91 -10.62
CA ILE A 179 9.01 -5.11 -9.86
C ILE A 179 8.03 -6.25 -10.21
N GLN A 180 6.73 -5.96 -10.22
CA GLN A 180 5.70 -6.92 -10.57
C GLN A 180 5.90 -7.50 -11.97
N ASN A 181 6.13 -6.64 -12.95
CA ASN A 181 6.34 -7.05 -14.34
C ASN A 181 7.61 -7.90 -14.49
N MET A 182 8.67 -7.58 -13.77
CA MET A 182 9.90 -8.37 -13.71
C MET A 182 9.64 -9.79 -13.14
N LEU A 183 8.92 -9.90 -12.02
CA LEU A 183 8.58 -11.19 -11.43
C LEU A 183 7.74 -12.04 -12.38
N LEU A 184 6.72 -11.45 -13.01
CA LEU A 184 5.86 -12.14 -13.97
C LEU A 184 6.62 -12.53 -15.23
N ALA A 185 7.50 -11.67 -15.76
CA ALA A 185 8.29 -11.98 -16.95
C ALA A 185 9.18 -13.22 -16.72
N LYS A 186 9.93 -13.23 -15.60
CA LYS A 186 10.76 -14.39 -15.23
C LYS A 186 9.95 -15.67 -15.01
N ALA A 187 8.74 -15.56 -14.43
CA ALA A 187 7.86 -16.70 -14.24
C ALA A 187 7.27 -17.24 -15.56
N ARG A 188 6.95 -16.36 -16.52
CA ARG A 188 6.42 -16.76 -17.84
C ARG A 188 7.39 -17.60 -18.67
N GLU A 189 8.70 -17.43 -18.47
CA GLU A 189 9.72 -18.25 -19.15
C GLU A 189 9.62 -19.75 -18.81
N LEU A 190 8.82 -20.13 -17.80
CA LEU A 190 8.64 -21.53 -17.37
C LEU A 190 7.63 -22.31 -18.23
N GLU A 191 6.86 -21.64 -19.09
CA GLU A 191 5.73 -22.25 -19.81
C GLU A 191 4.78 -23.04 -18.88
N ALA A 192 4.71 -22.63 -17.60
CA ALA A 192 3.93 -23.31 -16.59
C ALA A 192 2.44 -23.12 -16.84
N ASN A 193 1.69 -24.22 -16.89
CA ASN A 193 0.24 -24.20 -17.03
C ASN A 193 -0.44 -23.90 -15.67
N CYS A 194 -0.20 -22.73 -15.10
CA CYS A 194 -0.83 -22.28 -13.85
C CYS A 194 -1.06 -20.77 -13.85
N ASN A 195 -1.88 -20.30 -12.91
CA ASN A 195 -2.07 -18.87 -12.70
C ASN A 195 -0.86 -18.27 -11.95
N LEU A 196 0.00 -17.55 -12.67
CA LEU A 196 1.23 -16.98 -12.12
C LEU A 196 0.98 -15.92 -11.04
N PHE A 197 -0.13 -15.17 -11.09
CA PHE A 197 -0.49 -14.25 -10.00
C PHE A 197 -0.76 -15.01 -8.70
N LYS A 198 -1.51 -16.13 -8.78
CA LYS A 198 -1.74 -17.00 -7.62
C LYS A 198 -0.43 -17.62 -7.11
N ALA A 199 0.43 -18.09 -8.01
CA ALA A 199 1.71 -18.69 -7.62
C ALA A 199 2.63 -17.68 -6.93
N ILE A 200 2.78 -16.48 -7.45
CA ILE A 200 3.59 -15.42 -6.83
C ILE A 200 2.97 -14.96 -5.51
N ASP A 201 1.65 -14.79 -5.43
CA ASP A 201 0.97 -14.46 -4.16
C ASP A 201 1.21 -15.56 -3.10
N HIS A 202 1.15 -16.83 -3.50
CA HIS A 202 1.46 -17.96 -2.61
C HIS A 202 2.91 -17.88 -2.07
N LEU A 203 3.88 -17.54 -2.92
CA LEU A 203 5.26 -17.34 -2.49
C LEU A 203 5.40 -16.16 -1.52
N VAL A 204 4.75 -15.04 -1.82
CA VAL A 204 4.76 -13.85 -0.96
C VAL A 204 4.15 -14.14 0.40
N LYS A 205 3.05 -14.88 0.47
CA LYS A 205 2.45 -15.33 1.74
C LYS A 205 3.43 -16.15 2.61
N ARG A 206 4.25 -16.97 1.98
CA ARG A 206 5.19 -17.85 2.69
C ARG A 206 6.51 -17.19 3.08
N GLN A 207 7.06 -16.34 2.22
CA GLN A 207 8.42 -15.84 2.35
C GLN A 207 8.52 -14.32 2.51
N GLY A 208 7.45 -13.59 2.22
CA GLY A 208 7.43 -12.13 2.16
C GLY A 208 7.86 -11.57 0.80
N ALA A 209 7.29 -10.44 0.43
CA ALA A 209 7.52 -9.79 -0.86
C ALA A 209 9.01 -9.49 -1.09
N ARG A 210 9.69 -8.93 -0.09
CA ARG A 210 11.12 -8.60 -0.17
C ARG A 210 11.96 -9.81 -0.57
N ARG A 211 11.79 -10.94 0.11
CA ARG A 211 12.57 -12.16 -0.16
C ARG A 211 12.30 -12.74 -1.54
N VAL A 212 11.04 -12.70 -1.99
CA VAL A 212 10.67 -13.13 -3.34
C VAL A 212 11.38 -12.29 -4.40
N VAL A 213 11.40 -10.96 -4.23
CA VAL A 213 12.10 -10.03 -5.13
C VAL A 213 13.61 -10.26 -5.09
N GLU A 214 14.21 -10.34 -3.91
CA GLU A 214 15.66 -10.62 -3.73
C GLU A 214 16.04 -11.92 -4.44
N THR A 215 15.27 -13.00 -4.26
CA THR A 215 15.53 -14.29 -4.92
C THR A 215 15.41 -14.18 -6.43
N ALA A 216 14.38 -13.50 -6.94
CA ALA A 216 14.19 -13.33 -8.38
C ALA A 216 15.33 -12.54 -9.04
N LEU A 217 15.99 -11.65 -8.30
CA LEU A 217 17.13 -10.85 -8.79
C LEU A 217 18.45 -11.58 -8.65
N SER A 218 18.72 -12.21 -7.49
CA SER A 218 20.01 -12.83 -7.18
C SER A 218 20.17 -14.24 -7.75
N ASP A 219 19.07 -15.02 -7.78
CA ASP A 219 19.05 -16.39 -8.30
C ASP A 219 17.76 -16.65 -9.11
N PRO A 220 17.70 -16.20 -10.36
CA PRO A 220 16.54 -16.42 -11.21
C PRO A 220 16.19 -17.89 -11.43
N GLY A 221 17.17 -18.79 -11.40
CA GLY A 221 16.97 -20.24 -11.52
C GLY A 221 16.20 -20.78 -10.34
N PHE A 222 16.61 -20.46 -9.14
CA PHE A 222 15.94 -20.86 -7.91
C PHE A 222 14.53 -20.22 -7.80
N TYR A 223 14.40 -18.94 -8.17
CA TYR A 223 13.08 -18.32 -8.24
C TYR A 223 12.10 -19.08 -9.12
N LYS A 224 12.55 -19.51 -10.30
CA LYS A 224 11.72 -20.33 -11.21
C LYS A 224 11.31 -21.65 -10.59
N GLN A 225 12.20 -22.34 -9.88
CA GLN A 225 11.86 -23.56 -9.14
C GLN A 225 10.78 -23.32 -8.09
N LEU A 226 10.91 -22.24 -7.29
CA LEU A 226 9.91 -21.85 -6.30
C LEU A 226 8.54 -21.55 -6.94
N VAL A 227 8.52 -20.89 -8.10
CA VAL A 227 7.26 -20.66 -8.85
C VAL A 227 6.63 -21.97 -9.31
N LEU A 228 7.40 -22.92 -9.82
CA LEU A 228 6.89 -24.24 -10.20
C LEU A 228 6.32 -25.02 -9.01
N GLU A 229 6.98 -24.97 -7.86
CA GLU A 229 6.47 -25.58 -6.62
C GLU A 229 5.16 -24.92 -6.17
N ALA A 230 5.09 -23.60 -6.23
CA ALA A 230 3.87 -22.84 -5.93
C ALA A 230 2.74 -23.20 -6.92
N CYS A 231 3.04 -23.35 -8.20
CA CYS A 231 2.07 -23.80 -9.20
C CYS A 231 1.46 -25.17 -8.85
N LYS A 232 2.28 -26.12 -8.42
CA LYS A 232 1.82 -27.44 -7.97
C LYS A 232 0.96 -27.33 -6.71
N ALA A 233 1.39 -26.52 -5.74
CA ALA A 233 0.68 -26.35 -4.47
C ALA A 233 -0.71 -25.71 -4.62
N ILE A 234 -0.90 -24.77 -5.56
CA ILE A 234 -2.20 -24.13 -5.81
C ILE A 234 -3.14 -24.94 -6.71
N GLN A 235 -2.65 -26.00 -7.35
CA GLN A 235 -3.45 -26.93 -8.18
C GLN A 235 -3.88 -28.17 -7.41
N SER A 236 -3.23 -28.47 -6.30
CA SER A 236 -3.63 -29.58 -5.42
C SER A 236 -4.92 -29.22 -4.69
N PRO A 237 -5.94 -30.11 -4.66
CA PRO A 237 -7.24 -29.86 -4.06
C PRO A 237 -7.16 -29.65 -2.55
#